data_4dc0bce4d8dc957d6a90ceb310bab214
#
_entry.id   4dc0bce4d8dc957d6a90ceb310bab214
#
_cell.length_a   1.000
_cell.length_b   1.000
_cell.length_c   1.000
_cell.angle_alpha   90.00
_cell.angle_beta   90.00
_cell.angle_gamma   90.00
#
_symmetry.space_group_name_H-M   'P 1'
#
loop_
_entity.id
_entity.type
_entity.pdbx_description
1 polymer ?
#
loop_
_entity_poly.entity_id
_entity_poly.type
_entity_poly.pdbx_seq_one_letter_code
_entity_poly.pdbx_strand_id
1 'polypeptide(L)'
;MGHTVREQEVLAAATAGYFMAIRVGFGFPQAEYNKFPEAWVAEYTRDGLMIEDPVMRWVYRNVGAVRWSELTLADSFGVLARAAHHGLRHGLSISCQDADGAFRSFGCFARPDREFHDEEVAALCDVMDWRHNNSKPLVQLTAAEREALGLVRDGLLLKEIARELGISETAVKQRLKNARIKLKARNGSHAVSIAVKASLI
;
A
#
# COMPACT_ATOMS: atom_id res chain seq x y z
N MET A 1 8.41 -13.54 -18.10
CA MET A 1 8.78 -12.52 -19.10
C MET A 1 7.57 -11.81 -19.71
N GLY A 2 6.51 -12.48 -20.14
CA GLY A 2 5.36 -11.84 -20.81
C GLY A 2 4.57 -10.82 -19.98
N HIS A 3 4.46 -11.00 -18.65
CA HIS A 3 3.69 -10.10 -17.79
C HIS A 3 4.37 -8.74 -17.62
N THR A 4 5.68 -8.70 -17.48
CA THR A 4 6.46 -7.47 -17.30
C THR A 4 6.43 -6.56 -18.54
N VAL A 5 6.43 -7.14 -19.73
CA VAL A 5 6.34 -6.38 -21.00
C VAL A 5 4.96 -5.74 -21.12
N ARG A 6 3.90 -6.54 -20.91
CA ARG A 6 2.52 -6.03 -20.95
C ARG A 6 2.27 -4.94 -19.91
N GLU A 7 2.85 -5.08 -18.71
CA GLU A 7 2.75 -4.07 -17.66
C GLU A 7 3.40 -2.73 -18.06
N GLN A 8 4.57 -2.77 -18.68
CA GLN A 8 5.24 -1.56 -19.16
C GLN A 8 4.43 -0.86 -20.25
N GLU A 9 3.80 -1.61 -21.16
CA GLU A 9 2.92 -1.07 -22.19
C GLU A 9 1.69 -0.38 -21.58
N VAL A 10 1.08 -1.00 -20.56
CA VAL A 10 -0.07 -0.42 -19.86
C VAL A 10 0.31 0.84 -19.09
N LEU A 11 1.45 0.82 -18.39
CA LEU A 11 1.94 1.99 -17.67
C LEU A 11 2.34 3.15 -18.60
N ALA A 12 2.68 2.86 -19.85
CA ALA A 12 2.95 3.88 -20.87
C ALA A 12 1.73 4.76 -21.21
N ALA A 13 0.50 4.34 -20.86
CA ALA A 13 -0.69 5.18 -20.98
C ALA A 13 -0.64 6.40 -20.05
N ALA A 14 0.11 6.34 -18.96
CA ALA A 14 0.33 7.46 -18.03
C ALA A 14 1.51 8.33 -18.50
N THR A 15 1.32 9.07 -19.58
CA THR A 15 2.39 9.80 -20.29
C THR A 15 3.01 10.94 -19.47
N ALA A 16 2.31 11.47 -18.44
CA ALA A 16 2.86 12.43 -17.49
C ALA A 16 3.46 11.76 -16.23
N GLY A 17 3.41 10.44 -16.15
CA GLY A 17 3.96 9.66 -15.05
C GLY A 17 2.89 9.05 -14.16
N TYR A 18 3.39 8.34 -13.13
CA TYR A 18 2.54 7.66 -12.17
C TYR A 18 3.22 7.53 -10.81
N PHE A 19 2.41 7.34 -9.79
CA PHE A 19 2.82 6.92 -8.46
C PHE A 19 2.09 5.64 -8.09
N MET A 20 2.78 4.65 -7.56
CA MET A 20 2.15 3.45 -7.01
C MET A 20 2.75 3.10 -5.65
N ALA A 21 1.88 2.86 -4.67
CA ALA A 21 2.22 2.33 -3.36
C ALA A 21 1.57 0.95 -3.21
N ILE A 22 2.38 -0.07 -3.06
CA ILE A 22 1.94 -1.46 -3.05
C ILE A 22 1.99 -2.01 -1.63
N ARG A 23 0.84 -2.54 -1.17
CA ARG A 23 0.65 -3.16 0.14
C ARG A 23 1.07 -2.25 1.29
N VAL A 24 0.42 -1.10 1.36
CA VAL A 24 0.50 -0.17 2.49
C VAL A 24 -0.27 -0.79 3.66
N GLY A 25 0.42 -1.07 4.75
CA GLY A 25 -0.15 -1.49 6.03
C GLY A 25 -0.19 -0.33 7.03
N PHE A 26 0.22 -0.58 8.26
CA PHE A 26 0.27 0.45 9.31
C PHE A 26 1.36 1.51 9.08
N GLY A 27 2.42 1.18 8.34
CA GLY A 27 3.57 2.08 8.13
C GLY A 27 3.81 2.39 6.66
N PHE A 28 4.94 1.89 6.14
CA PHE A 28 5.37 2.15 4.78
C PHE A 28 4.85 1.09 3.80
N PRO A 29 4.70 1.42 2.50
CA PRO A 29 4.39 0.44 1.46
C PRO A 29 5.53 -0.60 1.35
N GLN A 30 5.17 -1.83 0.95
CA GLN A 30 6.17 -2.88 0.67
C GLN A 30 6.99 -2.58 -0.58
N ALA A 31 6.39 -1.87 -1.54
CA ALA A 31 7.07 -1.35 -2.72
C ALA A 31 6.43 -0.01 -3.13
N GLU A 32 7.28 0.91 -3.58
CA GLU A 32 6.88 2.22 -4.06
C GLU A 32 7.51 2.50 -5.42
N TYR A 33 6.73 3.07 -6.31
CA TYR A 33 7.16 3.49 -7.63
C TYR A 33 6.69 4.92 -7.87
N ASN A 34 7.63 5.84 -8.03
CA ASN A 34 7.33 7.23 -8.35
C ASN A 34 7.99 7.60 -9.68
N LYS A 35 7.16 7.92 -10.66
CA LYS A 35 7.54 8.37 -12.00
C LYS A 35 6.89 9.71 -12.36
N PHE A 36 6.36 10.41 -11.37
CA PHE A 36 5.91 11.79 -11.56
C PHE A 36 7.09 12.73 -11.78
N PRO A 37 6.88 13.90 -12.40
CA PRO A 37 7.90 14.93 -12.56
C PRO A 37 8.54 15.31 -11.21
N GLU A 38 9.87 15.35 -11.14
CA GLU A 38 10.60 15.68 -9.92
C GLU A 38 10.17 17.01 -9.29
N ALA A 39 9.91 18.03 -10.13
CA ALA A 39 9.44 19.32 -9.68
C ALA A 39 8.09 19.23 -8.94
N TRP A 40 7.16 18.39 -9.43
CA TRP A 40 5.91 18.12 -8.74
C TRP A 40 6.13 17.41 -7.40
N VAL A 41 6.93 16.35 -7.39
CA VAL A 41 7.24 15.59 -6.18
C VAL A 41 7.85 16.49 -5.11
N ALA A 42 8.78 17.37 -5.51
CA ALA A 42 9.42 18.33 -4.61
C ALA A 42 8.41 19.34 -4.03
N GLU A 43 7.54 19.90 -4.86
CA GLU A 43 6.48 20.83 -4.43
C GLU A 43 5.49 20.14 -3.49
N TYR A 44 4.96 18.99 -3.88
CA TYR A 44 4.00 18.19 -3.12
C TYR A 44 4.50 17.84 -1.73
N THR A 45 5.79 17.45 -1.64
CA THR A 45 6.44 17.08 -0.38
C THR A 45 6.72 18.30 0.50
N ARG A 46 7.31 19.36 -0.09
CA ARG A 46 7.67 20.59 0.63
C ARG A 46 6.46 21.24 1.28
N ASP A 47 5.35 21.29 0.55
CA ASP A 47 4.14 22.00 0.98
C ASP A 47 3.17 21.07 1.74
N GLY A 48 3.53 19.80 1.96
CA GLY A 48 2.74 18.84 2.74
C GLY A 48 1.35 18.55 2.17
N LEU A 49 1.19 18.62 0.83
CA LEU A 49 -0.10 18.58 0.15
C LEU A 49 -0.88 17.28 0.36
N MET A 50 -0.21 16.20 0.74
CA MET A 50 -0.82 14.87 0.93
C MET A 50 -2.05 14.89 1.86
N ILE A 51 -2.03 15.72 2.90
CA ILE A 51 -3.09 15.77 3.92
C ILE A 51 -4.39 16.34 3.33
N GLU A 52 -4.26 17.32 2.44
CA GLU A 52 -5.38 18.05 1.85
C GLU A 52 -5.75 17.56 0.43
N ASP A 53 -4.98 16.61 -0.09
CA ASP A 53 -5.17 16.08 -1.44
C ASP A 53 -6.48 15.31 -1.56
N PRO A 54 -7.43 15.76 -2.41
CA PRO A 54 -8.70 15.07 -2.62
C PRO A 54 -8.51 13.67 -3.20
N VAL A 55 -7.45 13.44 -3.98
CA VAL A 55 -7.09 12.14 -4.55
C VAL A 55 -6.72 11.17 -3.43
N MET A 56 -5.83 11.58 -2.52
CA MET A 56 -5.43 10.74 -1.39
C MET A 56 -6.59 10.47 -0.43
N ARG A 57 -7.43 11.48 -0.18
CA ARG A 57 -8.65 11.32 0.63
C ARG A 57 -9.61 10.30 0.02
N TRP A 58 -9.75 10.29 -1.32
CA TRP A 58 -10.56 9.30 -2.02
C TRP A 58 -9.94 7.90 -1.93
N VAL A 59 -8.65 7.77 -2.23
CA VAL A 59 -7.89 6.52 -2.21
C VAL A 59 -8.01 5.78 -0.88
N TYR A 60 -7.92 6.49 0.24
CA TYR A 60 -8.02 5.87 1.56
C TYR A 60 -9.45 5.50 1.99
N ARG A 61 -10.46 6.03 1.33
CA ARG A 61 -11.88 5.79 1.66
C ARG A 61 -12.57 4.80 0.74
N ASN A 62 -12.03 4.59 -0.46
CA ASN A 62 -12.69 3.83 -1.51
C ASN A 62 -11.81 2.69 -2.02
N VAL A 63 -12.42 1.77 -2.75
CA VAL A 63 -11.80 0.72 -3.55
C VAL A 63 -12.34 0.86 -4.97
N GLY A 64 -11.54 0.50 -5.98
CA GLY A 64 -11.87 0.65 -7.39
C GLY A 64 -11.08 1.79 -8.04
N ALA A 65 -11.65 2.39 -9.07
CA ALA A 65 -11.02 3.43 -9.87
C ALA A 65 -11.86 4.71 -9.90
N VAL A 66 -11.20 5.87 -10.04
CA VAL A 66 -11.84 7.17 -10.23
C VAL A 66 -10.97 8.06 -11.10
N ARG A 67 -11.54 8.73 -12.09
CA ARG A 67 -10.87 9.83 -12.79
C ARG A 67 -10.87 11.08 -11.90
N TRP A 68 -9.80 11.87 -11.96
CA TRP A 68 -9.71 13.06 -11.11
C TRP A 68 -10.82 14.08 -11.42
N SER A 69 -11.31 14.13 -12.65
CA SER A 69 -12.45 14.94 -13.06
C SER A 69 -13.79 14.51 -12.43
N GLU A 70 -13.89 13.27 -11.96
CA GLU A 70 -15.09 12.71 -11.32
C GLU A 70 -15.07 12.86 -9.79
N LEU A 71 -13.98 13.39 -9.23
CA LEU A 71 -13.87 13.59 -7.79
C LEU A 71 -14.85 14.66 -7.32
N THR A 72 -15.70 14.31 -6.37
CA THR A 72 -16.66 15.23 -5.72
C THR A 72 -16.10 15.89 -4.46
N LEU A 73 -14.90 15.50 -4.03
CA LEU A 73 -14.23 16.05 -2.85
C LEU A 73 -13.68 17.45 -3.15
N ALA A 74 -13.88 18.37 -2.20
CA ALA A 74 -13.36 19.72 -2.32
C ALA A 74 -11.82 19.73 -2.37
N ASP A 75 -11.26 20.45 -3.33
CA ASP A 75 -9.83 20.74 -3.49
C ASP A 75 -9.51 22.13 -2.92
N SER A 76 -9.62 22.28 -1.59
CA SER A 76 -9.47 23.57 -0.91
C SER A 76 -8.07 24.17 -1.03
N PHE A 77 -7.07 23.34 -1.29
CA PHE A 77 -5.66 23.75 -1.47
C PHE A 77 -5.22 23.84 -2.93
N GLY A 78 -6.13 23.58 -3.87
CA GLY A 78 -5.85 23.64 -5.30
C GLY A 78 -4.82 22.60 -5.75
N VAL A 79 -4.78 21.43 -5.10
CA VAL A 79 -3.77 20.38 -5.37
C VAL A 79 -3.85 19.92 -6.81
N LEU A 80 -5.05 19.68 -7.35
CA LEU A 80 -5.25 19.28 -8.74
C LEU A 80 -4.86 20.37 -9.73
N ALA A 81 -5.17 21.64 -9.41
CA ALA A 81 -4.76 22.77 -10.23
C ALA A 81 -3.23 22.92 -10.27
N ARG A 82 -2.57 22.74 -9.12
CA ARG A 82 -1.10 22.76 -9.01
C ARG A 82 -0.48 21.58 -9.77
N ALA A 83 -1.02 20.37 -9.64
CA ALA A 83 -0.60 19.20 -10.41
C ALA A 83 -0.68 19.44 -11.93
N ALA A 84 -1.75 20.12 -12.39
CA ALA A 84 -1.92 20.44 -13.79
C ALA A 84 -0.82 21.37 -14.36
N HIS A 85 -0.23 22.26 -13.54
CA HIS A 85 0.91 23.09 -13.93
C HIS A 85 2.18 22.25 -14.21
N HIS A 86 2.28 21.06 -13.61
CA HIS A 86 3.35 20.11 -13.85
C HIS A 86 3.00 19.07 -14.93
N GLY A 87 1.93 19.31 -15.72
CA GLY A 87 1.50 18.40 -16.79
C GLY A 87 0.59 17.25 -16.34
N LEU A 88 0.25 17.16 -15.05
CA LEU A 88 -0.64 16.14 -14.48
C LEU A 88 -2.10 16.63 -14.58
N ARG A 89 -2.62 16.77 -15.81
CA ARG A 89 -3.93 17.40 -16.07
C ARG A 89 -5.10 16.43 -15.93
N HIS A 90 -4.95 15.26 -16.52
CA HIS A 90 -5.98 14.22 -16.51
C HIS A 90 -5.43 13.05 -15.69
N GLY A 91 -6.05 12.77 -14.58
CA GLY A 91 -5.59 11.75 -13.66
C GLY A 91 -6.60 10.63 -13.45
N LEU A 92 -6.06 9.47 -13.15
CA LEU A 92 -6.78 8.27 -12.73
C LEU A 92 -6.18 7.77 -11.43
N SER A 93 -7.02 7.49 -10.44
CA SER A 93 -6.59 6.83 -9.21
C SER A 93 -7.29 5.49 -9.05
N ILE A 94 -6.51 4.50 -8.63
CA ILE A 94 -6.98 3.12 -8.42
C ILE A 94 -6.58 2.70 -7.02
N SER A 95 -7.50 2.08 -6.29
CA SER A 95 -7.28 1.59 -4.94
C SER A 95 -7.78 0.16 -4.81
N CYS A 96 -6.92 -0.73 -4.32
CA CYS A 96 -7.20 -2.13 -4.02
C CYS A 96 -6.98 -2.37 -2.53
N GLN A 97 -7.75 -3.28 -1.92
CA GLN A 97 -7.62 -3.60 -0.50
C GLN A 97 -7.86 -5.09 -0.26
N ASP A 98 -7.11 -5.70 0.66
CA ASP A 98 -7.39 -7.06 1.13
C ASP A 98 -8.80 -7.11 1.78
N ALA A 99 -9.46 -8.27 1.72
CA ALA A 99 -10.80 -8.44 2.26
C ALA A 99 -10.88 -8.19 3.79
N ASP A 100 -9.80 -8.39 4.51
CA ASP A 100 -9.68 -8.12 5.95
C ASP A 100 -9.24 -6.67 6.26
N GLY A 101 -9.02 -5.85 5.23
CA GLY A 101 -8.57 -4.47 5.37
C GLY A 101 -7.12 -4.28 5.78
N ALA A 102 -6.35 -5.37 5.93
CA ALA A 102 -4.99 -5.31 6.48
C ALA A 102 -3.99 -4.54 5.61
N PHE A 103 -4.14 -4.63 4.29
CA PHE A 103 -3.27 -3.95 3.33
C PHE A 103 -4.08 -3.28 2.23
N ARG A 104 -3.60 -2.10 1.85
CA ARG A 104 -4.10 -1.34 0.70
C ARG A 104 -2.98 -1.15 -0.31
N SER A 105 -3.29 -1.24 -1.59
CA SER A 105 -2.42 -0.75 -2.66
C SER A 105 -3.16 0.33 -3.42
N PHE A 106 -2.43 1.33 -3.89
CA PHE A 106 -3.03 2.34 -4.74
C PHE A 106 -2.05 2.84 -5.79
N GLY A 107 -2.60 3.32 -6.91
CA GLY A 107 -1.88 3.96 -7.97
C GLY A 107 -2.58 5.25 -8.39
N CYS A 108 -1.77 6.28 -8.68
CA CYS A 108 -2.20 7.52 -9.29
C CYS A 108 -1.44 7.66 -10.61
N PHE A 109 -2.17 7.77 -11.70
CA PHE A 109 -1.67 7.82 -13.07
C PHE A 109 -2.08 9.12 -13.70
N ALA A 110 -1.23 9.77 -14.48
CA ALA A 110 -1.56 11.05 -15.08
C ALA A 110 -1.08 11.19 -16.52
N ARG A 111 -1.77 12.03 -17.24
CA ARG A 111 -1.45 12.43 -18.63
C ARG A 111 -1.85 13.88 -18.89
N PRO A 112 -1.20 14.58 -19.86
CA PRO A 112 -1.44 16.00 -20.08
C PRO A 112 -2.51 16.32 -21.13
N ASP A 113 -2.92 15.34 -21.93
CA ASP A 113 -3.59 15.53 -23.22
C ASP A 113 -5.09 15.22 -23.22
N ARG A 114 -5.53 14.18 -22.53
CA ARG A 114 -6.93 13.74 -22.50
C ARG A 114 -7.23 12.88 -21.27
N GLU A 115 -8.50 12.57 -21.04
CA GLU A 115 -8.91 11.57 -20.05
C GLU A 115 -8.47 10.16 -20.46
N PHE A 116 -8.30 9.28 -19.47
CA PHE A 116 -8.10 7.86 -19.71
C PHE A 116 -9.35 7.24 -20.31
N HIS A 117 -9.22 6.45 -21.37
CA HIS A 117 -10.30 5.63 -21.91
C HIS A 117 -10.64 4.46 -20.99
N ASP A 118 -11.86 3.92 -21.08
CA ASP A 118 -12.31 2.83 -20.20
C ASP A 118 -11.45 1.58 -20.31
N GLU A 119 -10.92 1.29 -21.51
CA GLU A 119 -9.99 0.18 -21.73
C GLU A 119 -8.65 0.41 -21.04
N GLU A 120 -8.13 1.63 -21.01
CA GLU A 120 -6.91 2.00 -20.29
C GLU A 120 -7.14 1.90 -18.77
N VAL A 121 -8.31 2.34 -18.29
CA VAL A 121 -8.72 2.22 -16.89
C VAL A 121 -8.76 0.74 -16.48
N ALA A 122 -9.42 -0.11 -17.26
CA ALA A 122 -9.51 -1.55 -16.99
C ALA A 122 -8.13 -2.20 -16.97
N ALA A 123 -7.26 -1.89 -17.94
CA ALA A 123 -5.90 -2.43 -18.01
C ALA A 123 -5.03 -1.99 -16.81
N LEU A 124 -5.17 -0.74 -16.36
CA LEU A 124 -4.46 -0.24 -15.17
C LEU A 124 -5.00 -0.85 -13.87
N CYS A 125 -6.31 -1.12 -13.78
CA CYS A 125 -6.89 -1.88 -12.68
C CYS A 125 -6.30 -3.30 -12.61
N ASP A 126 -6.22 -4.02 -13.74
CA ASP A 126 -5.61 -5.34 -13.82
C ASP A 126 -4.15 -5.33 -13.32
N VAL A 127 -3.36 -4.32 -13.70
CA VAL A 127 -1.98 -4.13 -13.23
C VAL A 127 -1.94 -3.93 -11.73
N MET A 128 -2.80 -3.08 -11.19
CA MET A 128 -2.85 -2.78 -9.76
C MET A 128 -3.28 -4.01 -8.95
N ASP A 129 -4.29 -4.73 -9.38
CA ASP A 129 -4.78 -5.95 -8.75
C ASP A 129 -3.72 -7.06 -8.79
N TRP A 130 -3.05 -7.21 -9.93
CA TRP A 130 -1.96 -8.17 -10.05
C TRP A 130 -0.81 -7.82 -9.08
N ARG A 131 -0.36 -6.57 -9.04
CA ARG A 131 0.69 -6.12 -8.12
C ARG A 131 0.28 -6.31 -6.67
N HIS A 132 -0.93 -5.91 -6.31
CA HIS A 132 -1.47 -6.10 -4.97
C HIS A 132 -1.43 -7.57 -4.54
N ASN A 133 -1.89 -8.48 -5.40
CA ASN A 133 -1.99 -9.90 -5.10
C ASN A 133 -0.65 -10.63 -5.14
N ASN A 134 0.25 -10.26 -6.04
CA ASN A 134 1.54 -10.94 -6.20
C ASN A 134 2.66 -10.34 -5.34
N SER A 135 2.44 -9.19 -4.70
CA SER A 135 3.34 -8.62 -3.71
C SER A 135 3.01 -9.07 -2.28
N LYS A 136 2.11 -10.04 -2.11
CA LYS A 136 1.85 -10.64 -0.78
C LYS A 136 3.14 -11.24 -0.24
N PRO A 137 3.47 -11.01 1.05
CA PRO A 137 4.63 -11.64 1.65
C PRO A 137 4.54 -13.15 1.44
N LEU A 138 5.65 -13.77 1.04
CA LEU A 138 5.75 -15.23 0.91
C LEU A 138 5.49 -15.95 2.25
N VAL A 139 5.51 -15.20 3.35
CA VAL A 139 5.31 -15.70 4.70
C VAL A 139 3.94 -15.25 5.21
N GLN A 140 3.02 -16.19 5.31
CA GLN A 140 1.72 -15.96 5.94
C GLN A 140 1.77 -16.38 7.41
N LEU A 141 1.78 -15.40 8.30
CA LEU A 141 1.51 -15.64 9.71
C LEU A 141 0.00 -15.80 9.92
N THR A 142 -0.40 -16.76 10.75
CA THR A 142 -1.79 -16.86 11.21
C THR A 142 -2.15 -15.66 12.09
N ALA A 143 -3.44 -15.36 12.26
CA ALA A 143 -3.89 -14.31 13.18
C ALA A 143 -3.30 -14.51 14.59
N ALA A 144 -3.32 -15.75 15.10
CA ALA A 144 -2.78 -16.09 16.41
C ALA A 144 -1.25 -15.90 16.52
N GLU A 145 -0.50 -16.12 15.43
CA GLU A 145 0.95 -15.88 15.39
C GLU A 145 1.25 -14.38 15.34
N ARG A 146 0.48 -13.61 14.57
CA ARG A 146 0.60 -12.14 14.51
C ARG A 146 0.32 -11.50 15.86
N GLU A 147 -0.78 -11.91 16.49
CA GLU A 147 -1.20 -11.43 17.80
C GLU A 147 -0.11 -11.69 18.86
N ALA A 148 0.40 -12.92 18.94
CA ALA A 148 1.48 -13.26 19.87
C ALA A 148 2.77 -12.46 19.61
N LEU A 149 3.17 -12.27 18.35
CA LEU A 149 4.33 -11.44 18.00
C LEU A 149 4.11 -9.96 18.29
N GLY A 150 2.89 -9.44 18.08
CA GLY A 150 2.52 -8.07 18.42
C GLY A 150 2.72 -7.78 19.90
N LEU A 151 2.24 -8.68 20.77
CA LEU A 151 2.41 -8.53 22.21
C LEU A 151 3.88 -8.62 22.67
N VAL A 152 4.71 -9.42 21.95
CA VAL A 152 6.17 -9.41 22.18
C VAL A 152 6.78 -8.07 21.75
N ARG A 153 6.35 -7.51 20.62
CA ARG A 153 6.77 -6.16 20.17
C ARG A 153 6.47 -5.11 21.24
N ASP A 154 5.30 -5.24 21.88
CA ASP A 154 4.82 -4.30 22.90
C ASP A 154 5.49 -4.54 24.28
N GLY A 155 6.42 -5.50 24.36
CA GLY A 155 7.27 -5.73 25.53
C GLY A 155 6.71 -6.70 26.57
N LEU A 156 5.60 -7.38 26.30
CA LEU A 156 4.99 -8.30 27.25
C LEU A 156 5.83 -9.58 27.43
N LEU A 157 5.88 -10.07 28.67
CA LEU A 157 6.49 -11.35 29.01
C LEU A 157 5.55 -12.51 28.65
N LEU A 158 6.11 -13.70 28.43
CA LEU A 158 5.32 -14.89 28.02
C LEU A 158 4.11 -15.18 28.93
N LYS A 159 4.25 -15.01 30.24
CA LYS A 159 3.16 -15.20 31.21
C LYS A 159 2.07 -14.14 31.09
N GLU A 160 2.45 -12.92 30.72
CA GLU A 160 1.51 -11.82 30.51
C GLU A 160 0.73 -12.02 29.22
N ILE A 161 1.41 -12.42 28.14
CA ILE A 161 0.80 -12.81 26.87
C ILE A 161 -0.18 -13.97 27.07
N ALA A 162 0.21 -14.99 27.83
CA ALA A 162 -0.65 -16.14 28.14
C ALA A 162 -1.94 -15.70 28.84
N ARG A 163 -1.84 -14.78 29.79
CA ARG A 163 -2.99 -14.22 30.51
C ARG A 163 -3.86 -13.37 29.61
N GLU A 164 -3.27 -12.51 28.81
CA GLU A 164 -3.96 -11.61 27.87
C GLU A 164 -4.77 -12.41 26.83
N LEU A 165 -4.16 -13.46 26.30
CA LEU A 165 -4.78 -14.30 25.26
C LEU A 165 -5.67 -15.42 25.81
N GLY A 166 -5.76 -15.60 27.13
CA GLY A 166 -6.52 -16.68 27.75
C GLY A 166 -6.02 -18.09 27.41
N ILE A 167 -4.69 -18.29 27.19
CA ILE A 167 -4.07 -19.56 26.78
C ILE A 167 -2.89 -19.89 27.67
N SER A 168 -2.37 -21.13 27.57
CA SER A 168 -1.18 -21.54 28.33
C SER A 168 0.10 -20.89 27.78
N GLU A 169 1.12 -20.69 28.63
CA GLU A 169 2.44 -20.23 28.19
C GLU A 169 3.06 -21.16 27.13
N THR A 170 2.78 -22.48 27.23
CA THR A 170 3.22 -23.44 26.21
C THR A 170 2.60 -23.13 24.83
N ALA A 171 1.33 -22.79 24.81
CA ALA A 171 0.66 -22.38 23.56
C ALA A 171 1.24 -21.07 22.98
N VAL A 172 1.56 -20.08 23.82
CA VAL A 172 2.26 -18.87 23.41
C VAL A 172 3.63 -19.21 22.81
N LYS A 173 4.44 -20.00 23.49
CA LYS A 173 5.75 -20.47 23.00
C LYS A 173 5.64 -21.16 21.65
N GLN A 174 4.59 -21.98 21.45
CA GLN A 174 4.37 -22.68 20.19
C GLN A 174 4.00 -21.71 19.07
N ARG A 175 3.11 -20.71 19.32
CA ARG A 175 2.77 -19.66 18.33
C ARG A 175 4.01 -18.88 17.91
N LEU A 176 4.82 -18.42 18.88
CA LEU A 176 6.06 -17.67 18.61
C LEU A 176 7.11 -18.53 17.90
N LYS A 177 7.23 -19.82 18.23
CA LYS A 177 8.12 -20.76 17.52
C LYS A 177 7.69 -20.91 16.05
N ASN A 178 6.40 -21.11 15.78
CA ASN A 178 5.89 -21.25 14.43
C ASN A 178 6.11 -19.98 13.61
N ALA A 179 5.81 -18.82 14.18
CA ALA A 179 6.06 -17.54 13.57
C ALA A 179 7.56 -17.35 13.23
N ARG A 180 8.46 -17.68 14.18
CA ARG A 180 9.90 -17.61 13.97
C ARG A 180 10.37 -18.50 12.82
N ILE A 181 9.85 -19.73 12.73
CA ILE A 181 10.19 -20.66 11.64
C ILE A 181 9.71 -20.12 10.30
N LYS A 182 8.47 -19.67 10.22
CA LYS A 182 7.88 -19.08 9.00
C LYS A 182 8.67 -17.86 8.53
N LEU A 183 9.07 -17.00 9.45
CA LEU A 183 9.87 -15.79 9.18
C LEU A 183 11.35 -16.08 8.93
N LYS A 184 11.80 -17.34 9.05
CA LYS A 184 13.22 -17.74 9.00
C LYS A 184 14.09 -16.92 9.94
N ALA A 185 13.55 -16.54 11.10
CA ALA A 185 14.21 -15.69 12.07
C ALA A 185 15.13 -16.49 13.01
N ARG A 186 16.27 -15.90 13.39
CA ARG A 186 17.27 -16.50 14.27
C ARG A 186 16.77 -16.62 15.73
N ASN A 187 16.02 -15.60 16.18
CA ASN A 187 15.45 -15.52 17.54
C ASN A 187 14.15 -14.73 17.55
N GLY A 188 13.53 -14.55 18.72
CA GLY A 188 12.26 -13.84 18.87
C GLY A 188 12.34 -12.38 18.46
N SER A 189 13.36 -11.65 18.91
CA SER A 189 13.56 -10.23 18.55
C SER A 189 13.77 -10.06 17.05
N HIS A 190 14.49 -10.97 16.41
CA HIS A 190 14.65 -10.96 14.95
C HIS A 190 13.33 -11.26 14.24
N ALA A 191 12.49 -12.16 14.80
CA ALA A 191 11.17 -12.42 14.25
C ALA A 191 10.26 -11.18 14.31
N VAL A 192 10.26 -10.46 15.43
CA VAL A 192 9.56 -9.18 15.57
C VAL A 192 10.07 -8.15 14.57
N SER A 193 11.40 -7.99 14.45
CA SER A 193 12.00 -7.05 13.49
C SER A 193 11.59 -7.33 12.04
N ILE A 194 11.60 -8.61 11.62
CA ILE A 194 11.16 -9.00 10.27
C ILE A 194 9.66 -8.73 10.11
N ALA A 195 8.84 -9.09 11.10
CA ALA A 195 7.39 -8.93 11.04
C ALA A 195 6.97 -7.46 10.95
N VAL A 196 7.62 -6.57 11.70
CA VAL A 196 7.42 -5.11 11.64
C VAL A 196 7.83 -4.58 10.27
N LYS A 197 9.04 -4.91 9.78
CA LYS A 197 9.53 -4.47 8.47
C LYS A 197 8.64 -4.93 7.31
N ALA A 198 8.05 -6.11 7.44
CA ALA A 198 7.13 -6.67 6.44
C ALA A 198 5.67 -6.25 6.67
N SER A 199 5.41 -5.35 7.62
CA SER A 199 4.05 -4.89 8.01
C SER A 199 3.10 -6.06 8.32
N LEU A 200 3.60 -7.09 8.99
CA LEU A 200 2.84 -8.26 9.41
C LEU A 200 2.25 -8.11 10.82
N ILE A 201 2.85 -7.20 11.61
CA ILE A 201 2.41 -6.81 12.97
C ILE A 201 2.67 -5.34 13.22
#